data_0288af864e7a606deee5d6bc77edd32d
#
_entry.id   0288af864e7a606deee5d6bc77edd32d
#
_cell.length_a   1.000
_cell.length_b   1.000
_cell.length_c   1.000
_cell.angle_alpha   90.00
_cell.angle_beta   90.00
_cell.angle_gamma   90.00
#
_symmetry.space_group_name_H-M   'P 1'
#
loop_
_entity.id
_entity.type
_entity.pdbx_description
1 polymer ?
#
loop_
_entity_poly.entity_id
_entity_poly.type
_entity_poly.pdbx_seq_one_letter_code
_entity_poly.pdbx_strand_id
1 'polypeptide(L)'
;MVLNQTSTITGDGSLHLTSKRFCGLDMESASVTIDNTSLFVKGGYGIAGFIGAKSEVLTVRNSYVEAEGSGSGSISLISDLILDNCAITQPVGAEFDADQKAVVLNGEVLKSRVVIEPVTNSIGTVTADVPACKQGIYNLNGVKLTTQWDDLPAGIYIVDGVKRVKN
;
A
#
# COMPACT_ATOMS: atom_id res chain seq x y z
N MET A 1 -23.97 3.58 7.20
CA MET A 1 -24.18 3.70 5.73
C MET A 1 -24.50 2.31 5.20
N VAL A 2 -25.52 2.16 4.35
CA VAL A 2 -25.89 0.87 3.75
C VAL A 2 -25.71 0.96 2.25
N LEU A 3 -25.02 -0.01 1.67
CA LEU A 3 -24.83 -0.18 0.23
C LEU A 3 -25.41 -1.54 -0.19
N ASN A 4 -26.48 -1.50 -0.93
CA ASN A 4 -27.20 -2.69 -1.43
C ASN A 4 -27.01 -2.94 -2.94
N GLN A 5 -26.09 -2.23 -3.55
CA GLN A 5 -25.66 -2.39 -4.94
C GLN A 5 -24.15 -2.27 -5.04
N THR A 6 -23.56 -2.92 -6.03
CA THR A 6 -22.12 -2.77 -6.31
C THR A 6 -21.76 -1.30 -6.46
N SER A 7 -20.84 -0.84 -5.62
CA SER A 7 -20.54 0.59 -5.47
C SER A 7 -19.03 0.81 -5.36
N THR A 8 -18.61 2.01 -5.73
CA THR A 8 -17.22 2.48 -5.52
C THR A 8 -17.24 3.75 -4.66
N ILE A 9 -16.45 3.76 -3.60
CA ILE A 9 -16.17 4.94 -2.79
C ILE A 9 -14.80 5.45 -3.24
N THR A 10 -14.75 6.67 -3.78
CA THR A 10 -13.53 7.27 -4.33
C THR A 10 -13.50 8.77 -4.11
N GLY A 11 -12.32 9.37 -4.17
CA GLY A 11 -12.09 10.82 -4.07
C GLY A 11 -10.87 11.18 -3.25
N ASP A 12 -10.40 12.41 -3.39
CA ASP A 12 -9.16 12.90 -2.77
C ASP A 12 -9.30 13.24 -1.26
N GLY A 13 -10.43 12.91 -0.67
CA GLY A 13 -10.75 13.27 0.71
C GLY A 13 -10.77 12.07 1.66
N SER A 14 -11.47 12.27 2.77
CA SER A 14 -11.74 11.23 3.74
C SER A 14 -13.24 11.12 4.04
N LEU A 15 -13.72 9.89 4.19
CA LEU A 15 -15.08 9.59 4.60
C LEU A 15 -15.06 8.97 6.01
N HIS A 16 -15.83 9.55 6.93
CA HIS A 16 -15.96 9.06 8.30
C HIS A 16 -17.38 8.55 8.54
N LEU A 17 -17.50 7.27 8.86
CA LEU A 17 -18.76 6.59 9.13
C LEU A 17 -18.78 6.10 10.57
N THR A 18 -19.77 6.52 11.35
CA THR A 18 -19.92 6.07 12.72
C THR A 18 -21.35 5.61 12.99
N SER A 19 -21.48 4.44 13.59
CA SER A 19 -22.75 3.89 14.04
C SER A 19 -22.64 3.48 15.52
N LYS A 20 -23.66 3.77 16.33
CA LYS A 20 -23.65 3.39 17.75
C LYS A 20 -24.04 1.93 17.99
N ARG A 21 -24.77 1.31 17.09
CA ARG A 21 -25.38 -0.02 17.33
C ARG A 21 -25.18 -1.01 16.16
N PHE A 22 -25.14 -0.51 14.94
CA PHE A 22 -25.11 -1.33 13.72
C PHE A 22 -23.77 -1.20 13.02
N CYS A 23 -23.70 -1.64 11.77
CA CYS A 23 -22.52 -1.47 10.94
C CYS A 23 -22.20 0.01 10.69
N GLY A 24 -20.94 0.37 10.71
CA GLY A 24 -20.50 1.65 10.20
C GLY A 24 -20.71 1.73 8.70
N LEU A 25 -20.20 0.70 7.98
CA LEU A 25 -20.51 0.44 6.57
C LEU A 25 -21.13 -0.94 6.45
N ASP A 26 -22.35 -0.99 5.91
CA ASP A 26 -23.10 -2.21 5.63
C ASP A 26 -23.10 -2.47 4.13
N MET A 27 -22.62 -3.64 3.73
CA MET A 27 -22.47 -4.07 2.35
C MET A 27 -23.56 -5.09 1.98
N GLU A 28 -24.82 -4.83 2.33
CA GLU A 28 -25.92 -5.75 2.19
C GLU A 28 -26.03 -6.33 0.75
N SER A 29 -25.53 -7.56 0.58
CA SER A 29 -25.50 -8.29 -0.71
C SER A 29 -24.76 -7.57 -1.85
N ALA A 30 -23.87 -6.64 -1.55
CA ALA A 30 -23.18 -5.81 -2.53
C ALA A 30 -21.65 -5.98 -2.45
N SER A 31 -20.97 -5.87 -3.58
CA SER A 31 -19.53 -5.69 -3.61
C SER A 31 -19.18 -4.20 -3.57
N VAL A 32 -18.21 -3.85 -2.74
CA VAL A 32 -17.79 -2.46 -2.54
C VAL A 32 -16.30 -2.33 -2.85
N THR A 33 -15.96 -1.34 -3.66
CA THR A 33 -14.59 -0.94 -3.93
C THR A 33 -14.29 0.39 -3.24
N ILE A 34 -13.20 0.45 -2.49
CA ILE A 34 -12.64 1.67 -1.90
C ILE A 34 -11.39 1.98 -2.71
N ASP A 35 -11.38 3.11 -3.44
CA ASP A 35 -10.35 3.41 -4.44
C ASP A 35 -9.84 4.84 -4.32
N ASN A 36 -8.53 4.99 -4.15
CA ASN A 36 -7.83 6.28 -4.03
C ASN A 36 -8.47 7.25 -3.01
N THR A 37 -8.78 6.77 -1.80
CA THR A 37 -9.42 7.58 -0.75
C THR A 37 -9.04 7.12 0.65
N SER A 38 -9.47 7.86 1.67
CA SER A 38 -9.34 7.46 3.07
C SER A 38 -10.72 7.19 3.68
N LEU A 39 -10.91 6.00 4.26
CA LEU A 39 -12.17 5.59 4.88
C LEU A 39 -11.95 5.25 6.35
N PHE A 40 -12.72 5.88 7.23
CA PHE A 40 -12.72 5.63 8.66
C PHE A 40 -14.09 5.12 9.08
N VAL A 41 -14.16 3.92 9.63
CA VAL A 41 -15.41 3.25 9.94
C VAL A 41 -15.42 2.75 11.37
N LYS A 42 -16.46 3.10 12.13
CA LYS A 42 -16.65 2.64 13.50
C LYS A 42 -18.09 2.24 13.75
N GLY A 43 -18.30 1.06 14.38
CA GLY A 43 -19.65 0.58 14.66
C GLY A 43 -19.70 -0.58 15.65
N GLY A 44 -20.87 -1.19 15.78
CA GLY A 44 -21.01 -2.52 16.38
C GLY A 44 -20.30 -3.57 15.51
N TYR A 45 -20.45 -3.44 14.20
CA TYR A 45 -19.55 -3.93 13.17
C TYR A 45 -18.88 -2.71 12.51
N GLY A 46 -17.63 -2.80 12.16
CA GLY A 46 -16.98 -1.75 11.38
C GLY A 46 -17.50 -1.78 9.94
N ILE A 47 -16.89 -2.59 9.09
CA ILE A 47 -17.36 -2.90 7.73
C ILE A 47 -17.91 -4.32 7.78
N ALA A 48 -19.15 -4.51 7.33
CA ALA A 48 -19.74 -5.84 7.33
C ALA A 48 -20.64 -6.07 6.13
N GLY A 49 -20.68 -7.32 5.69
CA GLY A 49 -21.68 -7.85 4.78
C GLY A 49 -22.90 -8.36 5.55
N PHE A 50 -23.63 -9.28 4.93
CA PHE A 50 -24.82 -9.88 5.49
C PHE A 50 -24.54 -11.26 6.11
N ILE A 51 -25.30 -11.67 7.11
CA ILE A 51 -25.22 -13.02 7.66
C ILE A 51 -25.52 -14.04 6.56
N GLY A 52 -24.54 -14.89 6.26
CA GLY A 52 -24.64 -15.82 5.14
C GLY A 52 -24.05 -15.30 3.84
N ALA A 53 -23.23 -14.24 3.91
CA ALA A 53 -22.50 -13.64 2.79
C ALA A 53 -22.06 -14.67 1.74
N LYS A 54 -22.46 -14.46 0.49
CA LYS A 54 -22.14 -15.33 -0.64
C LYS A 54 -21.39 -14.62 -1.75
N SER A 55 -21.54 -13.31 -1.81
CA SER A 55 -21.05 -12.49 -2.94
C SER A 55 -20.52 -11.11 -2.55
N GLU A 56 -20.56 -10.77 -1.26
CA GLU A 56 -20.04 -9.48 -0.80
C GLU A 56 -18.51 -9.49 -0.81
N VAL A 57 -17.94 -8.78 -1.76
CA VAL A 57 -16.49 -8.61 -1.89
C VAL A 57 -16.11 -7.17 -1.53
N LEU A 58 -15.20 -7.04 -0.58
CA LEU A 58 -14.59 -5.74 -0.28
C LEU A 58 -13.26 -5.66 -1.03
N THR A 59 -13.14 -4.69 -1.93
CA THR A 59 -11.87 -4.38 -2.61
C THR A 59 -11.33 -3.06 -2.05
N VAL A 60 -10.08 -3.07 -1.59
CA VAL A 60 -9.36 -1.87 -1.18
C VAL A 60 -8.19 -1.66 -2.12
N ARG A 61 -8.20 -0.53 -2.84
CA ARG A 61 -7.20 -0.19 -3.85
C ARG A 61 -6.60 1.17 -3.56
N ASN A 62 -5.26 1.25 -3.47
CA ASN A 62 -4.52 2.50 -3.25
C ASN A 62 -5.13 3.40 -2.16
N SER A 63 -5.71 2.81 -1.11
CA SER A 63 -6.55 3.51 -0.14
C SER A 63 -6.13 3.23 1.28
N TYR A 64 -6.36 4.21 2.16
CA TYR A 64 -6.28 4.02 3.60
C TYR A 64 -7.66 3.62 4.14
N VAL A 65 -7.73 2.53 4.87
CA VAL A 65 -8.97 2.10 5.55
C VAL A 65 -8.68 1.82 7.01
N GLU A 66 -9.46 2.45 7.87
CA GLU A 66 -9.49 2.16 9.30
C GLU A 66 -10.88 1.67 9.67
N ALA A 67 -10.97 0.46 10.20
CA ALA A 67 -12.23 -0.14 10.61
C ALA A 67 -12.17 -0.63 12.06
N GLU A 68 -13.21 -0.33 12.84
CA GLU A 68 -13.35 -0.78 14.22
C GLU A 68 -14.78 -1.25 14.48
N GLY A 69 -14.90 -2.51 14.91
CA GLY A 69 -16.20 -3.12 15.27
C GLY A 69 -16.21 -3.55 16.73
N SER A 70 -16.80 -2.75 17.60
CA SER A 70 -16.74 -2.96 19.05
C SER A 70 -17.47 -4.20 19.57
N GLY A 71 -18.37 -4.78 18.80
CA GLY A 71 -19.20 -5.92 19.22
C GLY A 71 -18.90 -7.22 18.47
N SER A 72 -18.86 -7.18 17.16
CA SER A 72 -18.97 -8.41 16.36
C SER A 72 -17.91 -8.58 15.26
N GLY A 73 -17.13 -7.58 14.99
CA GLY A 73 -16.02 -7.65 14.02
C GLY A 73 -15.72 -6.31 13.36
N SER A 74 -14.45 -6.06 13.09
CA SER A 74 -14.01 -4.81 12.46
C SER A 74 -14.21 -4.85 10.95
N ILE A 75 -13.85 -5.98 10.32
CA ILE A 75 -14.20 -6.31 8.93
C ILE A 75 -14.67 -7.74 8.96
N SER A 76 -15.95 -7.99 8.66
CA SER A 76 -16.56 -9.30 8.87
C SER A 76 -17.78 -9.53 7.99
N LEU A 77 -18.24 -10.79 7.92
CA LEU A 77 -19.40 -11.21 7.14
C LEU A 77 -19.29 -10.84 5.65
N ILE A 78 -18.08 -10.87 5.11
CA ILE A 78 -17.81 -10.69 3.69
C ILE A 78 -17.28 -11.98 3.09
N SER A 79 -17.57 -12.23 1.82
CA SER A 79 -17.11 -13.47 1.15
C SER A 79 -15.64 -13.39 0.74
N ASP A 80 -15.12 -12.20 0.50
CA ASP A 80 -13.71 -12.00 0.12
C ASP A 80 -13.23 -10.60 0.44
N LEU A 81 -11.91 -10.45 0.67
CA LEU A 81 -11.20 -9.19 0.83
C LEU A 81 -10.06 -9.11 -0.18
N ILE A 82 -10.20 -8.24 -1.16
CA ILE A 82 -9.18 -8.01 -2.18
C ILE A 82 -8.37 -6.76 -1.81
N LEU A 83 -7.07 -6.93 -1.65
CA LEU A 83 -6.12 -5.84 -1.37
C LEU A 83 -5.29 -5.59 -2.64
N ASP A 84 -5.61 -4.51 -3.36
CA ASP A 84 -4.92 -4.10 -4.57
C ASP A 84 -4.00 -2.93 -4.24
N ASN A 85 -2.70 -3.18 -4.27
CA ASN A 85 -1.67 -2.25 -3.83
C ASN A 85 -1.89 -1.74 -2.39
N CYS A 86 -2.43 -2.60 -1.54
CA CYS A 86 -2.70 -2.36 -0.12
C CYS A 86 -2.32 -3.59 0.72
N ALA A 87 -2.13 -3.38 2.01
CA ALA A 87 -1.92 -4.46 2.98
C ALA A 87 -2.58 -4.14 4.32
N ILE A 88 -2.95 -5.16 5.09
CA ILE A 88 -3.32 -4.97 6.49
C ILE A 88 -2.04 -4.69 7.28
N THR A 89 -1.93 -3.52 7.87
CA THR A 89 -0.73 -3.09 8.60
C THR A 89 -0.91 -3.15 10.11
N GLN A 90 -2.16 -3.08 10.58
CA GLN A 90 -2.46 -3.17 12.01
C GLN A 90 -3.76 -3.96 12.25
N PRO A 91 -3.74 -4.81 13.29
CA PRO A 91 -2.56 -5.27 14.03
C PRO A 91 -1.65 -6.12 13.15
N VAL A 92 -0.36 -6.15 13.48
CA VAL A 92 0.62 -6.96 12.75
C VAL A 92 0.25 -8.44 12.84
N GLY A 93 0.24 -9.13 11.70
CA GLY A 93 -0.14 -10.54 11.61
C GLY A 93 -1.64 -10.78 11.42
N ALA A 94 -2.45 -9.71 11.32
CA ALA A 94 -3.84 -9.86 10.93
C ALA A 94 -3.98 -10.24 9.45
N GLU A 95 -4.91 -11.12 9.16
CA GLU A 95 -5.19 -11.63 7.81
C GLU A 95 -6.69 -11.83 7.60
N PHE A 96 -7.10 -11.97 6.35
CA PHE A 96 -8.48 -12.34 6.04
C PHE A 96 -8.61 -13.87 6.04
N ASP A 97 -9.56 -14.36 6.82
CA ASP A 97 -9.92 -15.78 6.89
C ASP A 97 -11.23 -15.99 6.11
N ALA A 98 -11.14 -16.73 5.00
CA ALA A 98 -12.27 -16.99 4.12
C ALA A 98 -13.32 -17.93 4.74
N ASP A 99 -12.92 -18.81 5.66
CA ASP A 99 -13.84 -19.72 6.34
C ASP A 99 -14.66 -18.95 7.39
N GLN A 100 -14.01 -18.06 8.13
CA GLN A 100 -14.67 -17.17 9.09
C GLN A 100 -15.28 -15.93 8.45
N LYS A 101 -14.96 -15.64 7.18
CA LYS A 101 -15.43 -14.46 6.42
C LYS A 101 -15.13 -13.15 7.13
N ALA A 102 -13.96 -13.05 7.71
CA ALA A 102 -13.59 -11.94 8.57
C ALA A 102 -12.08 -11.72 8.59
N VAL A 103 -11.67 -10.53 8.99
CA VAL A 103 -10.27 -10.27 9.36
C VAL A 103 -10.04 -10.82 10.77
N VAL A 104 -9.01 -11.65 10.90
CA VAL A 104 -8.65 -12.37 12.10
C VAL A 104 -7.23 -12.05 12.55
N LEU A 105 -6.95 -12.31 13.83
CA LEU A 105 -5.59 -12.38 14.37
C LEU A 105 -5.48 -13.65 15.22
N ASN A 106 -4.50 -14.49 14.91
CA ASN A 106 -4.32 -15.81 15.56
C ASN A 106 -5.59 -16.69 15.54
N GLY A 107 -6.37 -16.61 14.45
CA GLY A 107 -7.62 -17.36 14.27
C GLY A 107 -8.85 -16.77 14.96
N GLU A 108 -8.73 -15.62 15.64
CA GLU A 108 -9.84 -14.93 16.31
C GLU A 108 -10.31 -13.71 15.53
N VAL A 109 -11.62 -13.56 15.33
CA VAL A 109 -12.21 -12.40 14.64
C VAL A 109 -11.86 -11.11 15.38
N LEU A 110 -11.23 -10.18 14.67
CA LEU A 110 -10.81 -8.91 15.23
C LEU A 110 -12.00 -7.99 15.50
N LYS A 111 -12.08 -7.52 16.75
CA LYS A 111 -13.05 -6.52 17.23
C LYS A 111 -12.40 -5.19 17.59
N SER A 112 -11.09 -5.12 17.47
CA SER A 112 -10.29 -3.92 17.64
C SER A 112 -9.99 -3.28 16.28
N ARG A 113 -9.39 -2.11 16.32
CA ARG A 113 -8.98 -1.36 15.14
C ARG A 113 -8.18 -2.21 14.16
N VAL A 114 -8.61 -2.25 12.91
CA VAL A 114 -7.90 -2.80 11.76
C VAL A 114 -7.51 -1.66 10.84
N VAL A 115 -6.26 -1.64 10.37
CA VAL A 115 -5.78 -0.65 9.42
C VAL A 115 -5.27 -1.35 8.17
N ILE A 116 -5.76 -0.87 7.03
CA ILE A 116 -5.28 -1.24 5.70
C ILE A 116 -4.65 0.03 5.10
N GLU A 117 -3.43 -0.10 4.59
CA GLU A 117 -2.69 1.02 4.02
C GLU A 117 -2.18 0.67 2.62
N PRO A 118 -2.02 1.67 1.75
CA PRO A 118 -1.33 1.46 0.49
C PRO A 118 0.07 0.90 0.74
N VAL A 119 0.40 -0.19 0.05
CA VAL A 119 1.78 -0.67 0.03
C VAL A 119 2.53 0.33 -0.83
N THR A 120 3.25 1.24 -0.19
CA THR A 120 4.28 1.94 -0.91
C THR A 120 5.28 0.88 -1.34
N ASN A 121 5.21 0.44 -2.59
CA ASN A 121 6.37 -0.10 -3.27
C ASN A 121 7.35 1.08 -3.40
N SER A 122 7.84 1.56 -2.28
CA SER A 122 9.11 2.24 -2.27
C SER A 122 10.10 1.14 -2.70
N ILE A 123 10.33 1.06 -3.99
CA ILE A 123 11.73 1.10 -4.39
C ILE A 123 12.20 2.36 -3.68
N GLY A 124 12.64 2.17 -2.43
CA GLY A 124 13.27 3.24 -1.68
C GLY A 124 14.19 3.84 -2.68
N THR A 125 14.08 5.15 -2.88
CA THR A 125 15.06 5.85 -3.69
C THR A 125 16.33 5.18 -3.27
N VAL A 126 16.87 4.28 -4.09
CA VAL A 126 18.23 3.88 -3.95
C VAL A 126 18.89 5.22 -4.12
N THR A 127 19.11 5.94 -3.00
CA THR A 127 20.27 6.77 -2.88
C THR A 127 21.33 5.72 -3.11
N ALA A 128 21.60 5.45 -4.41
CA ALA A 128 22.85 4.94 -4.79
C ALA A 128 23.75 5.86 -3.97
N ASP A 129 24.41 5.33 -2.92
CA ASP A 129 25.68 5.88 -2.55
C ASP A 129 26.37 5.99 -3.89
N VAL A 130 26.24 7.16 -4.50
CA VAL A 130 27.03 7.52 -5.66
C VAL A 130 28.41 7.41 -5.07
N PRO A 131 29.14 6.32 -5.35
CA PRO A 131 30.45 6.14 -4.78
C PRO A 131 31.14 7.41 -5.17
N ALA A 132 31.53 8.20 -4.14
CA ALA A 132 32.06 9.56 -4.30
C ALA A 132 32.94 9.52 -5.54
N CYS A 133 32.52 10.20 -6.60
CA CYS A 133 33.09 10.08 -7.94
C CYS A 133 34.59 10.06 -7.76
N LYS A 134 35.23 8.91 -8.00
CA LYS A 134 36.65 8.78 -7.72
C LYS A 134 37.32 9.85 -8.56
N GLN A 135 37.77 10.90 -7.90
CA GLN A 135 38.45 12.00 -8.57
C GLN A 135 39.61 11.46 -9.38
N GLY A 136 39.74 11.90 -10.60
CA GLY A 136 40.82 11.50 -11.48
C GLY A 136 40.36 11.25 -12.92
N ILE A 137 41.34 10.89 -13.73
CA ILE A 137 41.15 10.62 -15.13
C ILE A 137 41.17 9.11 -15.36
N TYR A 138 40.18 8.61 -16.08
CA TYR A 138 40.03 7.18 -16.39
C TYR A 138 39.88 7.00 -17.91
N ASN A 139 40.43 5.93 -18.45
CA ASN A 139 40.14 5.51 -19.82
C ASN A 139 38.73 4.83 -19.88
N LEU A 140 38.28 4.50 -21.09
CA LEU A 140 36.99 3.83 -21.30
C LEU A 140 36.90 2.41 -20.70
N ASN A 141 38.05 1.80 -20.37
CA ASN A 141 38.09 0.51 -19.68
C ASN A 141 38.04 0.64 -18.15
N GLY A 142 37.84 1.85 -17.62
CA GLY A 142 37.77 2.12 -16.19
C GLY A 142 39.11 2.14 -15.47
N VAL A 143 40.24 2.13 -16.20
CA VAL A 143 41.58 2.18 -15.63
C VAL A 143 41.92 3.65 -15.31
N LYS A 144 42.31 3.91 -14.06
CA LYS A 144 42.78 5.24 -13.64
C LYS A 144 44.13 5.56 -14.27
N LEU A 145 44.22 6.75 -14.87
CA LEU A 145 45.42 7.25 -15.47
C LEU A 145 46.13 8.19 -14.49
N THR A 146 47.47 8.07 -14.44
CA THR A 146 48.34 8.95 -13.64
C THR A 146 48.86 10.16 -14.42
N THR A 147 48.62 10.15 -15.73
CA THR A 147 49.03 11.21 -16.65
C THR A 147 48.14 12.42 -16.48
N GLN A 148 48.71 13.62 -16.56
CA GLN A 148 47.98 14.89 -16.53
C GLN A 148 47.12 15.00 -17.78
N TRP A 149 46.00 15.72 -17.70
CA TRP A 149 45.10 15.92 -18.82
C TRP A 149 45.79 16.44 -20.08
N ASP A 150 46.72 17.36 -19.92
CA ASP A 150 47.39 18.02 -21.04
C ASP A 150 48.36 17.09 -21.79
N ASP A 151 48.88 16.08 -21.14
CA ASP A 151 49.83 15.12 -21.70
C ASP A 151 49.16 13.84 -22.26
N LEU A 152 47.86 13.75 -22.17
CA LEU A 152 47.11 12.62 -22.72
C LEU A 152 47.01 12.72 -24.25
N PRO A 153 47.08 11.59 -24.98
CA PRO A 153 46.80 11.59 -26.40
C PRO A 153 45.34 11.93 -26.70
N ALA A 154 45.04 12.32 -27.93
CA ALA A 154 43.70 12.53 -28.40
C ALA A 154 42.86 11.27 -28.15
N GLY A 155 41.64 11.46 -27.57
CA GLY A 155 40.81 10.33 -27.19
C GLY A 155 39.65 10.71 -26.30
N ILE A 156 38.92 9.69 -25.81
CA ILE A 156 37.77 9.83 -24.90
C ILE A 156 38.18 9.34 -23.52
N TYR A 157 37.90 10.16 -22.50
CA TYR A 157 38.25 9.90 -21.11
C TYR A 157 37.05 10.21 -20.18
N ILE A 158 37.05 9.64 -18.99
CA ILE A 158 36.14 10.03 -17.88
C ILE A 158 36.99 10.82 -16.91
N VAL A 159 36.70 12.10 -16.75
CA VAL A 159 37.36 13.01 -15.82
C VAL A 159 36.40 13.41 -14.74
N ASP A 160 36.70 13.04 -13.51
CA ASP A 160 35.83 13.28 -12.33
C ASP A 160 34.37 12.83 -12.57
N GLY A 161 34.19 11.66 -13.19
CA GLY A 161 32.89 11.10 -13.52
C GLY A 161 32.23 11.65 -14.79
N VAL A 162 32.83 12.62 -15.47
CA VAL A 162 32.26 13.23 -16.68
C VAL A 162 33.05 12.79 -17.92
N LYS A 163 32.34 12.39 -18.98
CA LYS A 163 32.93 12.07 -20.26
C LYS A 163 33.52 13.34 -20.93
N ARG A 164 34.79 13.30 -21.27
CA ARG A 164 35.50 14.37 -21.99
C ARG A 164 36.18 13.85 -23.23
N VAL A 165 36.24 14.66 -24.27
CA VAL A 165 36.96 14.38 -25.51
C VAL A 165 38.19 15.28 -25.52
N LYS A 166 39.35 14.70 -25.77
CA LYS A 166 40.59 15.42 -26.03
C LYS A 166 40.92 15.34 -27.53
N ASN A 167 41.07 16.48 -28.14
CA ASN A 167 41.48 16.62 -29.56
C ASN A 167 43.00 16.68 -29.72
#